data_5eaf43b8c2dd5f79818bbf84a04e6922
#
_entry.id   5eaf43b8c2dd5f79818bbf84a04e6922
#
_cell.length_a   1.000
_cell.length_b   1.000
_cell.length_c   1.000
_cell.angle_alpha   90.00
_cell.angle_beta   90.00
_cell.angle_gamma   90.00
#
_symmetry.space_group_name_H-M   'P 1'
#
loop_
_entity.id
_entity.type
_entity.pdbx_description
1 polymer ?
#
loop_
_entity_poly.entity_id
_entity_poly.type
_entity_poly.pdbx_seq_one_letter_code
_entity_poly.pdbx_strand_id
1 'polypeptide(L)'
;NIAPIFFNTAEDSGALPIECNVDQLETGDVITIKPYEGKIYNEAGDVVSEFTLRPTTIADEVRAGGRIPLIIGRGLTDKARETLGMPPSDVFKRPVEPVHSDKGFTLAQKMVGVACGVEGVRPGAYCEPKVTTVGSQDTTGAMTRDELKELACLGFSSDLVMQSFCHTAAYPKPVDIKLQHELPEFISTRGGVSLRPGDGVIHSWLNRMILPDTVGTGGDSHTRFPIGISFPAGSGLVAFAAALGVMPLDMPESVLVRFKGEMQPGITLRDLVNAIPYAAIQEGLLTVEKKGKKNIFNGRVLEIEGLPDLKVEQAFELSDASA
;
A
#
# COMPACT_ATOMS: atom_id res chain seq x y z
N ASN A 1 0.62 -15.50 -7.09
CA ASN A 1 0.30 -14.13 -6.67
C ASN A 1 1.54 -13.49 -6.07
N ILE A 2 1.79 -12.25 -6.43
CA ILE A 2 2.86 -11.42 -5.90
C ILE A 2 2.34 -10.70 -4.65
N ALA A 3 3.15 -10.58 -3.59
CA ALA A 3 2.75 -9.81 -2.41
C ALA A 3 2.55 -8.33 -2.79
N PRO A 4 1.47 -7.66 -2.33
CA PRO A 4 1.13 -6.30 -2.77
C PRO A 4 2.27 -5.28 -2.60
N ILE A 5 2.98 -5.31 -1.46
CA ILE A 5 4.10 -4.39 -1.23
C ILE A 5 5.23 -4.64 -2.24
N PHE A 6 5.55 -5.91 -2.55
CA PHE A 6 6.57 -6.23 -3.53
C PHE A 6 6.14 -5.85 -4.95
N PHE A 7 4.86 -6.08 -5.29
CA PHE A 7 4.29 -5.68 -6.57
C PHE A 7 4.43 -4.16 -6.75
N ASN A 8 3.99 -3.37 -5.77
CA ASN A 8 4.07 -1.92 -5.81
C ASN A 8 5.53 -1.40 -5.88
N THR A 9 6.45 -2.04 -5.14
CA THR A 9 7.88 -1.68 -5.20
C THR A 9 8.45 -1.94 -6.61
N ALA A 10 8.02 -3.02 -7.26
CA ALA A 10 8.41 -3.31 -8.64
C ALA A 10 7.87 -2.26 -9.62
N GLU A 11 6.58 -1.86 -9.48
CA GLU A 11 5.99 -0.77 -10.28
C GLU A 11 6.75 0.54 -10.08
N ASP A 12 7.02 0.93 -8.84
CA ASP A 12 7.71 2.17 -8.51
C ASP A 12 9.11 2.22 -9.12
N SER A 13 9.80 1.08 -9.16
CA SER A 13 11.14 0.94 -9.75
C SER A 13 11.16 0.80 -11.28
N GLY A 14 9.99 0.82 -11.95
CA GLY A 14 9.86 0.65 -13.39
C GLY A 14 10.03 -0.78 -13.89
N ALA A 15 9.98 -1.77 -13.01
CA ALA A 15 9.89 -3.18 -13.40
C ALA A 15 8.46 -3.53 -13.85
N LEU A 16 8.33 -4.62 -14.61
CA LEU A 16 7.01 -5.12 -15.05
C LEU A 16 6.64 -6.39 -14.27
N PRO A 17 5.94 -6.29 -13.12
CA PRO A 17 5.43 -7.45 -12.41
C PRO A 17 4.25 -8.05 -13.18
N ILE A 18 4.31 -9.36 -13.45
CA ILE A 18 3.28 -10.10 -14.18
C ILE A 18 2.76 -11.25 -13.31
N GLU A 19 1.46 -11.25 -13.05
CA GLU A 19 0.79 -12.37 -12.40
C GLU A 19 0.19 -13.30 -13.46
N CYS A 20 0.72 -14.50 -13.57
CA CYS A 20 0.31 -15.52 -14.52
C CYS A 20 0.48 -16.93 -13.96
N ASN A 21 -0.02 -17.95 -14.69
CA ASN A 21 0.32 -19.33 -14.39
C ASN A 21 1.76 -19.63 -14.84
N VAL A 22 2.56 -20.18 -13.95
CA VAL A 22 3.96 -20.55 -14.20
C VAL A 22 4.21 -22.06 -14.14
N ASP A 23 3.15 -22.87 -14.11
CA ASP A 23 3.27 -24.33 -13.95
C ASP A 23 4.03 -25.01 -15.11
N GLN A 24 4.11 -24.35 -16.27
CA GLN A 24 4.83 -24.82 -17.45
C GLN A 24 6.22 -24.19 -17.63
N LEU A 25 6.69 -23.42 -16.64
CA LEU A 25 7.96 -22.71 -16.69
C LEU A 25 8.92 -23.24 -15.63
N GLU A 26 10.18 -23.41 -15.99
CA GLU A 26 11.25 -23.78 -15.08
C GLU A 26 12.34 -22.70 -15.04
N THR A 27 13.12 -22.71 -13.96
CA THR A 27 14.25 -21.79 -13.84
C THR A 27 15.30 -22.09 -14.90
N GLY A 28 15.58 -21.12 -15.75
CA GLY A 28 16.55 -21.23 -16.85
C GLY A 28 15.88 -21.26 -18.22
N ASP A 29 14.56 -21.38 -18.30
CA ASP A 29 13.84 -21.33 -19.58
C ASP A 29 14.01 -19.96 -20.25
N VAL A 30 14.18 -19.99 -21.56
CA VAL A 30 14.15 -18.78 -22.40
C VAL A 30 12.70 -18.55 -22.85
N ILE A 31 12.17 -17.40 -22.49
CA ILE A 31 10.79 -17.02 -22.80
C ILE A 31 10.71 -15.69 -23.54
N THR A 32 9.67 -15.54 -24.34
CA THR A 32 9.31 -14.26 -24.97
C THR A 32 8.03 -13.73 -24.36
N ILE A 33 8.09 -12.57 -23.73
CA ILE A 33 6.93 -11.90 -23.14
C ILE A 33 6.42 -10.84 -24.11
N LYS A 34 5.14 -10.90 -24.43
CA LYS A 34 4.44 -9.86 -25.23
C LYS A 34 3.40 -9.15 -24.35
N PRO A 35 3.75 -8.07 -23.66
CA PRO A 35 2.91 -7.45 -22.64
C PRO A 35 1.55 -6.96 -23.20
N TYR A 36 1.53 -6.41 -24.40
CA TYR A 36 0.31 -5.89 -25.03
C TYR A 36 -0.61 -6.98 -25.56
N GLU A 37 -0.06 -8.20 -25.85
CA GLU A 37 -0.85 -9.37 -26.23
C GLU A 37 -1.32 -10.16 -25.02
N GLY A 38 -0.71 -9.91 -23.81
CA GLY A 38 -0.98 -10.66 -22.59
C GLY A 38 -0.52 -12.12 -22.67
N LYS A 39 0.61 -12.39 -23.36
CA LYS A 39 1.07 -13.76 -23.64
C LYS A 39 2.55 -13.94 -23.38
N ILE A 40 2.88 -15.16 -22.92
CA ILE A 40 4.25 -15.65 -22.75
C ILE A 40 4.44 -16.85 -23.66
N TYR A 41 5.52 -16.83 -24.43
CA TYR A 41 5.89 -17.88 -25.38
C TYR A 41 7.17 -18.57 -24.91
N ASN A 42 7.27 -19.88 -25.16
CA ASN A 42 8.51 -20.63 -25.02
C ASN A 42 9.46 -20.36 -26.22
N GLU A 43 10.64 -21.00 -26.19
CA GLU A 43 11.62 -20.87 -27.28
C GLU A 43 11.11 -21.44 -28.62
N ALA A 44 10.22 -22.42 -28.60
CA ALA A 44 9.58 -22.98 -29.79
C ALA A 44 8.47 -22.09 -30.39
N GLY A 45 8.06 -21.05 -29.67
CA GLY A 45 6.99 -20.13 -30.08
C GLY A 45 5.58 -20.54 -29.65
N ASP A 46 5.44 -21.55 -28.79
CA ASP A 46 4.16 -21.96 -28.24
C ASP A 46 3.77 -21.07 -27.04
N VAL A 47 2.47 -20.76 -26.90
CA VAL A 47 1.95 -20.02 -25.74
C VAL A 47 1.97 -20.90 -24.51
N VAL A 48 2.77 -20.54 -23.53
CA VAL A 48 2.89 -21.26 -22.25
C VAL A 48 2.13 -20.61 -21.11
N SER A 49 1.80 -19.33 -21.22
CA SER A 49 0.95 -18.63 -20.26
C SER A 49 0.26 -17.42 -20.87
N GLU A 50 -0.92 -17.08 -20.32
CA GLU A 50 -1.64 -15.87 -20.65
C GLU A 50 -1.86 -15.02 -19.38
N PHE A 51 -1.90 -13.72 -19.52
CA PHE A 51 -2.09 -12.79 -18.41
C PHE A 51 -2.83 -11.52 -18.84
N THR A 52 -3.36 -10.80 -17.85
CA THR A 52 -3.90 -9.46 -18.05
C THR A 52 -3.12 -8.49 -17.19
N LEU A 53 -2.58 -7.44 -17.81
CA LEU A 53 -1.86 -6.39 -17.07
C LEU A 53 -2.82 -5.65 -16.14
N ARG A 54 -2.41 -5.55 -14.88
CA ARG A 54 -3.10 -4.78 -13.84
C ARG A 54 -2.07 -4.05 -12.98
N PRO A 55 -2.24 -2.73 -12.77
CA PRO A 55 -3.23 -1.86 -13.39
C PRO A 55 -3.06 -1.76 -14.91
N THR A 56 -4.07 -1.24 -15.60
CA THR A 56 -4.02 -1.09 -17.08
C THR A 56 -2.93 -0.10 -17.54
N THR A 57 -2.43 0.72 -16.63
CA THR A 57 -1.38 1.72 -16.83
C THR A 57 0.04 1.16 -16.74
N ILE A 58 0.22 -0.06 -16.21
CA ILE A 58 1.54 -0.60 -15.84
C ILE A 58 2.56 -0.62 -16.98
N ALA A 59 2.13 -0.87 -18.22
CA ALA A 59 3.04 -0.83 -19.37
C ALA A 59 3.55 0.60 -19.66
N ASP A 60 2.73 1.60 -19.38
CA ASP A 60 3.10 3.00 -19.50
C ASP A 60 3.97 3.45 -18.33
N GLU A 61 3.79 2.87 -17.15
CA GLU A 61 4.65 3.07 -15.99
C GLU A 61 6.08 2.62 -16.29
N VAL A 62 6.23 1.40 -16.84
CA VAL A 62 7.55 0.90 -17.31
C VAL A 62 8.17 1.82 -18.35
N ARG A 63 7.38 2.31 -19.33
CA ARG A 63 7.88 3.25 -20.37
C ARG A 63 8.30 4.59 -19.79
N ALA A 64 7.67 5.04 -18.70
CA ALA A 64 8.00 6.28 -18.01
C ALA A 64 9.18 6.14 -17.03
N GLY A 65 9.64 4.91 -16.76
CA GLY A 65 10.68 4.63 -15.78
C GLY A 65 10.16 4.37 -14.37
N GLY A 66 8.85 4.14 -14.21
CA GLY A 66 8.16 3.82 -12.98
C GLY A 66 6.84 4.57 -12.81
N ARG A 67 6.04 4.15 -11.83
CA ARG A 67 4.74 4.74 -11.55
C ARG A 67 4.85 6.22 -11.15
N ILE A 68 5.78 6.57 -10.29
CA ILE A 68 5.97 7.94 -9.81
C ILE A 68 6.31 8.90 -10.96
N PRO A 69 7.33 8.63 -11.81
CA PRO A 69 7.60 9.43 -13.01
C PRO A 69 6.39 9.58 -13.93
N LEU A 70 5.59 8.52 -14.13
CA LEU A 70 4.38 8.59 -14.95
C LEU A 70 3.35 9.56 -14.37
N ILE A 71 3.06 9.47 -13.07
CA ILE A 71 2.07 10.32 -12.38
C ILE A 71 2.50 11.79 -12.45
N ILE A 72 3.74 12.08 -12.09
CA ILE A 72 4.29 13.45 -12.12
C ILE A 72 4.26 14.00 -13.54
N GLY A 73 4.80 13.25 -14.49
CA GLY A 73 4.89 13.68 -15.90
C GLY A 73 3.51 13.90 -16.53
N ARG A 74 2.54 13.01 -16.25
CA ARG A 74 1.16 13.14 -16.71
C ARG A 74 0.49 14.37 -16.08
N GLY A 75 0.63 14.57 -14.77
CA GLY A 75 0.04 15.71 -14.07
C GLY A 75 0.60 17.05 -14.58
N LEU A 76 1.90 17.15 -14.77
CA LEU A 76 2.54 18.36 -15.33
C LEU A 76 2.10 18.63 -16.78
N THR A 77 2.01 17.57 -17.60
CA THR A 77 1.54 17.66 -18.98
C THR A 77 0.09 18.13 -19.04
N ASP A 78 -0.80 17.59 -18.22
CA ASP A 78 -2.19 17.98 -18.18
C ASP A 78 -2.36 19.44 -17.76
N LYS A 79 -1.64 19.88 -16.72
CA LYS A 79 -1.66 21.28 -16.28
C LYS A 79 -1.14 22.26 -17.34
N ALA A 80 -0.09 21.89 -18.06
CA ALA A 80 0.44 22.71 -19.15
C ALA A 80 -0.58 22.78 -20.31
N ARG A 81 -1.18 21.65 -20.69
CA ARG A 81 -2.19 21.60 -21.77
C ARG A 81 -3.45 22.36 -21.40
N GLU A 82 -3.93 22.26 -20.18
CA GLU A 82 -5.05 23.04 -19.66
C GLU A 82 -4.80 24.54 -19.77
N THR A 83 -3.60 24.99 -19.33
CA THR A 83 -3.17 26.39 -19.44
C THR A 83 -3.16 26.89 -20.90
N LEU A 84 -2.86 26.01 -21.84
CA LEU A 84 -2.82 26.31 -23.29
C LEU A 84 -4.19 26.10 -23.96
N GLY A 85 -5.25 25.74 -23.22
CA GLY A 85 -6.57 25.44 -23.77
C GLY A 85 -6.61 24.17 -24.65
N MET A 86 -5.69 23.23 -24.43
CA MET A 86 -5.59 21.97 -25.15
C MET A 86 -6.31 20.84 -24.38
N PRO A 87 -6.88 19.83 -25.06
CA PRO A 87 -7.45 18.67 -24.38
C PRO A 87 -6.37 17.87 -23.65
N PRO A 88 -6.71 17.03 -22.64
CA PRO A 88 -5.77 16.13 -22.00
C PRO A 88 -4.98 15.28 -22.99
N SER A 89 -3.76 14.88 -22.63
CA SER A 89 -2.91 14.02 -23.46
C SER A 89 -3.47 12.58 -23.49
N ASP A 90 -3.38 11.94 -24.65
CA ASP A 90 -3.73 10.53 -24.90
C ASP A 90 -2.50 9.62 -25.10
N VAL A 91 -1.30 10.16 -24.93
CA VAL A 91 -0.03 9.43 -25.11
C VAL A 91 0.10 8.26 -24.12
N PHE A 92 -0.38 8.45 -22.89
CA PHE A 92 -0.42 7.43 -21.87
C PHE A 92 -1.86 7.09 -21.48
N LYS A 93 -2.08 5.81 -21.19
CA LYS A 93 -3.38 5.34 -20.71
C LYS A 93 -3.76 6.05 -19.40
N ARG A 94 -5.04 6.28 -19.25
CA ARG A 94 -5.62 6.78 -18.01
C ARG A 94 -6.28 5.65 -17.23
N PRO A 95 -6.34 5.73 -15.91
CA PRO A 95 -7.15 4.83 -15.12
C PRO A 95 -8.58 4.78 -15.63
N VAL A 96 -9.18 3.59 -15.57
CA VAL A 96 -10.57 3.38 -15.99
C VAL A 96 -11.49 3.74 -14.84
N GLU A 97 -12.47 4.60 -15.10
CA GLU A 97 -13.49 4.92 -14.09
C GLU A 97 -14.35 3.68 -13.81
N PRO A 98 -14.65 3.38 -12.55
CA PRO A 98 -15.50 2.25 -12.17
C PRO A 98 -16.94 2.48 -12.61
N VAL A 99 -17.69 1.39 -12.80
CA VAL A 99 -19.10 1.45 -13.16
C VAL A 99 -19.88 2.18 -12.06
N HIS A 100 -20.74 3.10 -12.47
CA HIS A 100 -21.63 3.82 -11.57
C HIS A 100 -22.50 2.85 -10.73
N SER A 101 -22.68 3.16 -9.46
CA SER A 101 -23.48 2.36 -8.53
C SER A 101 -24.26 3.26 -7.58
N ASP A 102 -25.56 3.02 -7.45
CA ASP A 102 -26.46 3.72 -6.51
C ASP A 102 -26.35 3.17 -5.06
N LYS A 103 -25.53 2.15 -4.83
CA LYS A 103 -25.30 1.60 -3.48
C LYS A 103 -24.58 2.63 -2.61
N GLY A 104 -24.89 2.68 -1.32
CA GLY A 104 -24.16 3.48 -0.34
C GLY A 104 -22.66 3.14 -0.32
N PHE A 105 -21.85 4.05 0.18
CA PHE A 105 -20.41 3.83 0.38
C PHE A 105 -20.15 3.09 1.70
N THR A 106 -19.14 2.22 1.72
CA THR A 106 -18.61 1.64 2.95
C THR A 106 -17.85 2.69 3.76
N LEU A 107 -17.49 2.38 5.01
CA LEU A 107 -16.75 3.31 5.84
C LEU A 107 -15.36 3.62 5.23
N ALA A 108 -14.65 2.61 4.75
CA ALA A 108 -13.37 2.79 4.06
C ALA A 108 -13.50 3.70 2.83
N GLN A 109 -14.53 3.47 2.01
CA GLN A 109 -14.80 4.29 0.82
C GLN A 109 -15.10 5.76 1.17
N LYS A 110 -15.81 6.01 2.29
CA LYS A 110 -16.07 7.35 2.80
C LYS A 110 -14.81 8.03 3.33
N MET A 111 -13.99 7.32 4.13
CA MET A 111 -12.73 7.85 4.65
C MET A 111 -11.80 8.30 3.52
N VAL A 112 -11.60 7.45 2.53
CA VAL A 112 -10.81 7.80 1.34
C VAL A 112 -11.47 8.93 0.56
N GLY A 113 -12.79 8.91 0.43
CA GLY A 113 -13.54 9.99 -0.22
C GLY A 113 -13.31 11.34 0.43
N VAL A 114 -13.45 11.43 1.75
CA VAL A 114 -13.18 12.67 2.51
C VAL A 114 -11.74 13.15 2.29
N ALA A 115 -10.78 12.23 2.28
CA ALA A 115 -9.38 12.56 2.00
C ALA A 115 -9.13 13.02 0.56
N CYS A 116 -10.03 12.69 -0.37
CA CYS A 116 -10.03 13.16 -1.76
C CYS A 116 -10.93 14.39 -1.99
N GLY A 117 -11.63 14.89 -0.95
CA GLY A 117 -12.57 16.00 -1.07
C GLY A 117 -13.92 15.63 -1.74
N VAL A 118 -14.29 14.33 -1.72
CA VAL A 118 -15.55 13.80 -2.27
C VAL A 118 -16.28 12.94 -1.25
N GLU A 119 -17.56 12.60 -1.50
CA GLU A 119 -18.39 11.82 -0.58
C GLU A 119 -17.85 10.40 -0.35
N GLY A 120 -17.31 9.78 -1.38
CA GLY A 120 -16.76 8.43 -1.32
C GLY A 120 -16.10 8.02 -2.62
N VAL A 121 -15.20 7.04 -2.55
CA VAL A 121 -14.48 6.50 -3.71
C VAL A 121 -14.85 5.03 -3.91
N ARG A 122 -15.25 4.67 -5.13
CA ARG A 122 -15.63 3.28 -5.46
C ARG A 122 -14.39 2.40 -5.66
N PRO A 123 -14.49 1.10 -5.34
CA PRO A 123 -13.42 0.15 -5.66
C PRO A 123 -13.05 0.19 -7.15
N GLY A 124 -11.75 0.18 -7.44
CA GLY A 124 -11.21 0.29 -8.78
C GLY A 124 -11.08 1.72 -9.33
N ALA A 125 -11.59 2.74 -8.62
CA ALA A 125 -11.33 4.12 -8.98
C ALA A 125 -9.90 4.52 -8.60
N TYR A 126 -9.19 5.13 -9.52
CA TYR A 126 -7.95 5.84 -9.20
C TYR A 126 -8.26 7.08 -8.37
N CYS A 127 -7.49 7.30 -7.30
CA CYS A 127 -7.62 8.47 -6.45
C CYS A 127 -6.30 8.85 -5.79
N GLU A 128 -6.22 10.08 -5.31
CA GLU A 128 -5.05 10.61 -4.61
C GLU A 128 -5.50 11.20 -3.25
N PRO A 129 -5.84 10.36 -2.26
CA PRO A 129 -6.25 10.85 -0.95
C PRO A 129 -5.12 11.61 -0.25
N LYS A 130 -5.47 12.68 0.47
CA LYS A 130 -4.57 13.35 1.40
C LYS A 130 -4.10 12.34 2.45
N VAL A 131 -2.78 12.25 2.64
CA VAL A 131 -2.13 11.42 3.65
C VAL A 131 -1.66 12.30 4.79
N THR A 132 -2.16 12.06 6.00
CA THR A 132 -1.79 12.82 7.19
C THR A 132 -0.63 12.20 7.95
N THR A 133 -0.48 10.87 7.87
CA THR A 133 0.50 10.12 8.69
C THR A 133 1.31 9.18 7.82
N VAL A 134 2.64 9.31 7.90
CA VAL A 134 3.59 8.49 7.16
C VAL A 134 4.57 7.84 8.11
N GLY A 135 4.66 6.50 8.08
CA GLY A 135 5.62 5.72 8.85
C GLY A 135 6.78 5.22 7.98
N SER A 136 8.00 5.63 8.33
CA SER A 136 9.23 5.08 7.76
C SER A 136 9.99 4.30 8.83
N GLN A 137 10.42 3.09 8.50
CA GLN A 137 11.16 2.26 9.43
C GLN A 137 12.56 1.94 8.88
N ASP A 138 13.46 1.48 9.73
CA ASP A 138 14.89 1.34 9.44
C ASP A 138 15.21 0.41 8.26
N THR A 139 14.45 -0.66 8.05
CA THR A 139 14.71 -1.59 6.93
C THR A 139 14.36 -1.02 5.55
N THR A 140 13.50 0.00 5.51
CA THR A 140 13.10 0.71 4.27
C THR A 140 13.56 2.17 4.23
N GLY A 141 14.01 2.71 5.37
CA GLY A 141 14.33 4.13 5.53
C GLY A 141 15.43 4.66 4.60
N ALA A 142 16.42 3.83 4.29
CA ALA A 142 17.46 4.20 3.33
C ALA A 142 16.88 4.40 1.92
N MET A 143 16.02 3.48 1.46
CA MET A 143 15.34 3.59 0.16
C MET A 143 14.40 4.80 0.14
N THR A 144 13.57 4.96 1.18
CA THR A 144 12.68 6.11 1.30
C THR A 144 13.45 7.44 1.27
N ARG A 145 14.62 7.52 1.94
CA ARG A 145 15.50 8.68 1.89
C ARG A 145 16.00 8.97 0.46
N ASP A 146 16.40 7.95 -0.25
CA ASP A 146 16.96 8.12 -1.59
C ASP A 146 15.87 8.53 -2.58
N GLU A 147 14.67 7.95 -2.50
CA GLU A 147 13.47 8.40 -3.23
C GLU A 147 13.09 9.86 -2.91
N LEU A 148 13.14 10.24 -1.64
CA LEU A 148 12.88 11.64 -1.23
C LEU A 148 13.91 12.61 -1.81
N LYS A 149 15.17 12.20 -1.99
CA LYS A 149 16.20 13.00 -2.68
C LYS A 149 15.89 13.13 -4.17
N GLU A 150 15.49 12.05 -4.83
CA GLU A 150 15.07 12.05 -6.23
C GLU A 150 13.86 12.96 -6.48
N LEU A 151 12.92 13.00 -5.53
CA LEU A 151 11.79 13.93 -5.55
C LEU A 151 12.17 15.38 -5.18
N ALA A 152 13.45 15.67 -4.93
CA ALA A 152 13.93 16.98 -4.45
C ALA A 152 13.17 17.50 -3.22
N CYS A 153 12.76 16.60 -2.33
CA CYS A 153 11.98 16.93 -1.15
C CYS A 153 12.81 17.75 -0.16
N LEU A 154 12.46 19.02 0.03
CA LEU A 154 13.08 19.94 0.98
C LEU A 154 12.31 20.02 2.31
N GLY A 155 11.06 19.61 2.33
CA GLY A 155 10.18 19.57 3.50
C GLY A 155 9.00 18.65 3.26
N PHE A 156 8.47 18.06 4.31
CA PHE A 156 7.32 17.16 4.22
C PHE A 156 6.01 17.92 4.13
N SER A 157 5.10 17.41 3.28
CA SER A 157 3.73 17.93 3.14
C SER A 157 2.72 17.14 3.96
N SER A 158 3.02 15.89 4.34
CA SER A 158 2.20 15.16 5.30
C SER A 158 2.35 15.74 6.71
N ASP A 159 1.26 15.75 7.48
CA ASP A 159 1.20 16.38 8.80
C ASP A 159 2.13 15.70 9.81
N LEU A 160 2.32 14.38 9.72
CA LEU A 160 3.25 13.60 10.53
C LEU A 160 4.05 12.63 9.66
N VAL A 161 5.36 12.81 9.59
CA VAL A 161 6.30 11.82 9.05
C VAL A 161 7.20 11.33 10.18
N MET A 162 7.16 10.03 10.47
CA MET A 162 7.91 9.43 11.56
C MET A 162 8.87 8.36 11.05
N GLN A 163 10.13 8.45 11.48
CA GLN A 163 11.17 7.44 11.27
C GLN A 163 11.40 6.66 12.55
N SER A 164 11.56 5.34 12.44
CA SER A 164 11.93 4.48 13.57
C SER A 164 13.09 3.55 13.25
N PHE A 165 13.61 2.89 14.31
CA PHE A 165 14.71 1.92 14.24
C PHE A 165 14.35 0.64 14.98
N CYS A 166 13.10 0.22 14.92
CA CYS A 166 12.59 -0.90 15.72
C CYS A 166 13.08 -2.29 15.26
N HIS A 167 13.49 -2.46 14.01
CA HIS A 167 13.97 -3.74 13.48
C HIS A 167 15.47 -3.97 13.73
N THR A 168 16.27 -2.91 13.81
CA THR A 168 17.73 -3.00 13.93
C THR A 168 18.26 -2.59 15.30
N ALA A 169 17.37 -2.28 16.27
CA ALA A 169 17.76 -1.78 17.58
C ALA A 169 18.58 -2.77 18.41
N ALA A 170 18.22 -4.06 18.40
CA ALA A 170 18.80 -5.07 19.27
C ALA A 170 20.13 -5.62 18.76
N TYR A 171 20.25 -5.83 17.44
CA TYR A 171 21.42 -6.47 16.81
C TYR A 171 21.82 -5.74 15.53
N PRO A 172 22.23 -4.46 15.60
CA PRO A 172 22.54 -3.68 14.42
C PRO A 172 23.83 -4.18 13.75
N LYS A 173 23.79 -4.22 12.42
CA LYS A 173 24.99 -4.38 11.60
C LYS A 173 25.67 -3.02 11.42
N PRO A 174 26.93 -2.95 10.95
CA PRO A 174 27.61 -1.67 10.70
C PRO A 174 26.82 -0.71 9.79
N VAL A 175 26.11 -1.24 8.78
CA VAL A 175 25.24 -0.44 7.90
C VAL A 175 24.05 0.15 8.65
N ASP A 176 23.47 -0.60 9.59
CA ASP A 176 22.34 -0.15 10.38
C ASP A 176 22.76 0.98 11.33
N ILE A 177 23.93 0.84 11.97
CA ILE A 177 24.50 1.90 12.82
C ILE A 177 24.69 3.19 12.04
N LYS A 178 25.20 3.11 10.81
CA LYS A 178 25.34 4.27 9.92
C LYS A 178 23.98 4.92 9.67
N LEU A 179 22.95 4.14 9.33
CA LEU A 179 21.60 4.64 9.09
C LEU A 179 20.96 5.25 10.35
N GLN A 180 21.19 4.66 11.51
CA GLN A 180 20.73 5.18 12.81
C GLN A 180 21.33 6.56 13.14
N HIS A 181 22.47 6.90 12.56
CA HIS A 181 23.08 8.24 12.68
C HIS A 181 22.62 9.22 11.59
N GLU A 182 22.47 8.75 10.36
CA GLU A 182 22.17 9.62 9.21
C GLU A 182 20.67 9.97 9.05
N LEU A 183 19.79 9.01 9.27
CA LEU A 183 18.35 9.21 9.03
C LEU A 183 17.69 10.22 9.99
N PRO A 184 18.04 10.30 11.30
CA PRO A 184 17.43 11.28 12.19
C PRO A 184 17.59 12.74 11.72
N GLU A 185 18.79 13.12 11.29
CA GLU A 185 19.06 14.45 10.77
C GLU A 185 18.30 14.69 9.46
N PHE A 186 18.32 13.71 8.55
CA PHE A 186 17.63 13.81 7.28
C PHE A 186 16.12 14.03 7.46
N ILE A 187 15.49 13.32 8.39
CA ILE A 187 14.05 13.41 8.66
C ILE A 187 13.71 14.71 9.40
N SER A 188 14.45 15.05 10.46
CA SER A 188 14.14 16.22 11.29
C SER A 188 14.35 17.54 10.55
N THR A 189 15.36 17.63 9.68
CA THR A 189 15.60 18.83 8.85
C THR A 189 14.47 19.08 7.82
N ARG A 190 13.61 18.09 7.57
CA ARG A 190 12.44 18.17 6.67
C ARG A 190 11.11 18.30 7.41
N GLY A 191 11.16 18.50 8.75
CA GLY A 191 9.96 18.66 9.58
C GLY A 191 9.35 17.36 10.09
N GLY A 192 10.03 16.22 9.92
CA GLY A 192 9.58 14.93 10.47
C GLY A 192 10.13 14.67 11.87
N VAL A 193 9.68 13.58 12.46
CA VAL A 193 10.08 13.09 13.78
C VAL A 193 10.89 11.81 13.63
N SER A 194 12.02 11.73 14.30
CA SER A 194 12.80 10.50 14.36
C SER A 194 12.84 9.94 15.78
N LEU A 195 12.44 8.69 15.91
CA LEU A 195 12.68 7.91 17.14
C LEU A 195 14.14 7.48 17.21
N ARG A 196 14.60 7.11 18.40
CA ARG A 196 15.93 6.53 18.61
C ARG A 196 15.85 5.00 18.58
N PRO A 197 16.94 4.31 18.29
CA PRO A 197 17.02 2.88 18.54
C PRO A 197 16.65 2.56 20.00
N GLY A 198 15.67 1.67 20.19
CA GLY A 198 15.17 1.31 21.52
C GLY A 198 13.97 2.11 22.04
N ASP A 199 13.54 3.16 21.36
CA ASP A 199 12.31 3.91 21.74
C ASP A 199 11.01 3.10 21.53
N GLY A 200 11.10 1.95 20.89
CA GLY A 200 9.98 1.02 20.69
C GLY A 200 9.56 0.85 19.24
N VAL A 201 8.48 0.10 19.06
CA VAL A 201 7.92 -0.23 17.73
C VAL A 201 7.16 0.97 17.18
N ILE A 202 7.41 1.31 15.91
CA ILE A 202 6.81 2.47 15.24
C ILE A 202 5.28 2.45 15.32
N HIS A 203 4.66 1.29 15.15
CA HIS A 203 3.19 1.16 15.13
C HIS A 203 2.55 1.59 16.44
N SER A 204 3.19 1.31 17.57
CA SER A 204 2.74 1.76 18.89
C SER A 204 2.76 3.28 19.05
N TRP A 205 3.70 3.96 18.39
CA TRP A 205 3.78 5.41 18.36
C TRP A 205 2.76 6.00 17.40
N LEU A 206 2.70 5.53 16.15
CA LEU A 206 1.79 6.05 15.14
C LEU A 206 0.33 5.92 15.61
N ASN A 207 -0.08 4.77 16.15
CA ASN A 207 -1.46 4.55 16.59
C ASN A 207 -1.90 5.41 17.79
N ARG A 208 -0.96 6.05 18.50
CA ARG A 208 -1.26 7.05 19.53
C ARG A 208 -1.29 8.48 19.01
N MET A 209 -0.83 8.72 17.80
CA MET A 209 -0.67 10.06 17.23
C MET A 209 -1.56 10.32 16.02
N ILE A 210 -2.14 9.27 15.43
CA ILE A 210 -3.06 9.42 14.29
C ILE A 210 -4.38 10.10 14.70
N LEU A 211 -4.94 10.85 13.77
CA LEU A 211 -6.27 11.41 13.92
C LEU A 211 -7.34 10.43 13.39
N PRO A 212 -8.53 10.39 14.01
CA PRO A 212 -9.65 9.60 13.50
C PRO A 212 -10.01 9.98 12.06
N ASP A 213 -10.51 8.99 11.30
CA ASP A 213 -11.03 9.15 9.94
C ASP A 213 -10.02 9.71 8.93
N THR A 214 -8.71 9.60 9.21
CA THR A 214 -7.64 10.03 8.31
C THR A 214 -6.99 8.87 7.58
N VAL A 215 -6.29 9.19 6.49
CA VAL A 215 -5.53 8.23 5.69
C VAL A 215 -4.05 8.31 6.03
N GLY A 216 -3.41 7.14 6.18
CA GLY A 216 -1.99 7.04 6.39
C GLY A 216 -1.32 5.97 5.52
N THR A 217 0.00 5.96 5.53
CA THR A 217 0.82 4.95 4.87
C THR A 217 2.10 4.68 5.64
N GLY A 218 2.80 3.63 5.26
CA GLY A 218 4.12 3.31 5.79
C GLY A 218 4.76 2.13 5.08
N GLY A 219 6.07 2.02 5.23
CA GLY A 219 6.89 1.00 4.59
C GLY A 219 6.91 -0.36 5.29
N ASP A 220 5.93 -0.64 6.13
CA ASP A 220 5.81 -1.88 6.87
C ASP A 220 4.42 -2.50 6.70
N SER A 221 4.35 -3.83 6.54
CA SER A 221 3.08 -4.57 6.39
C SER A 221 2.14 -4.41 7.58
N HIS A 222 2.69 -4.12 8.78
CA HIS A 222 1.94 -3.87 10.00
C HIS A 222 1.52 -2.40 10.17
N THR A 223 1.62 -1.58 9.12
CA THR A 223 1.04 -0.22 9.12
C THR A 223 -0.48 -0.34 9.04
N ARG A 224 -1.13 -0.51 10.20
CA ARG A 224 -2.57 -0.76 10.36
C ARG A 224 -3.16 0.26 11.34
N PHE A 225 -4.01 1.15 10.84
CA PHE A 225 -4.61 2.22 11.64
C PHE A 225 -6.07 1.92 11.98
N PRO A 226 -6.38 1.58 13.24
CA PRO A 226 -7.71 1.09 13.62
C PRO A 226 -8.78 2.19 13.66
N ILE A 227 -8.40 3.46 13.84
CA ILE A 227 -9.33 4.60 13.92
C ILE A 227 -9.34 5.46 12.66
N GLY A 228 -8.49 5.13 11.71
CA GLY A 228 -8.40 5.68 10.36
C GLY A 228 -8.29 4.55 9.35
N ILE A 229 -7.69 4.83 8.22
CA ILE A 229 -7.35 3.82 7.21
C ILE A 229 -5.89 3.95 6.81
N SER A 230 -5.20 2.84 6.58
CA SER A 230 -3.81 2.85 6.13
C SER A 230 -3.57 1.88 4.99
N PHE A 231 -2.67 2.29 4.12
CA PHE A 231 -2.24 1.50 2.98
C PHE A 231 -0.73 1.28 3.08
N PRO A 232 -0.27 0.10 3.55
CA PRO A 232 1.14 -0.24 3.49
C PRO A 232 1.66 -0.18 2.05
N ALA A 233 2.84 0.42 1.84
CA ALA A 233 3.35 0.67 0.51
C ALA A 233 4.87 0.48 0.42
N GLY A 234 5.39 0.38 -0.79
CA GLY A 234 6.83 0.44 -1.07
C GLY A 234 7.43 1.81 -0.77
N SER A 235 8.76 1.88 -0.74
CA SER A 235 9.49 3.10 -0.40
C SER A 235 9.16 4.30 -1.30
N GLY A 236 8.90 4.08 -2.59
CA GLY A 236 8.53 5.12 -3.56
C GLY A 236 7.23 5.81 -3.20
N LEU A 237 6.15 5.07 -2.94
CA LEU A 237 4.88 5.64 -2.52
C LEU A 237 4.93 6.27 -1.12
N VAL A 238 5.71 5.69 -0.20
CA VAL A 238 5.93 6.27 1.13
C VAL A 238 6.65 7.63 1.01
N ALA A 239 7.67 7.71 0.17
CA ALA A 239 8.38 8.95 -0.12
C ALA A 239 7.47 9.98 -0.81
N PHE A 240 6.68 9.53 -1.78
CA PHE A 240 5.71 10.38 -2.48
C PHE A 240 4.69 10.99 -1.50
N ALA A 241 4.11 10.15 -0.62
CA ALA A 241 3.17 10.60 0.39
C ALA A 241 3.81 11.60 1.37
N ALA A 242 5.03 11.34 1.84
CA ALA A 242 5.74 12.25 2.72
C ALA A 242 6.02 13.60 2.06
N ALA A 243 6.50 13.58 0.81
CA ALA A 243 6.88 14.79 0.07
C ALA A 243 5.69 15.64 -0.38
N LEU A 244 4.62 15.00 -0.87
CA LEU A 244 3.49 15.68 -1.53
C LEU A 244 2.20 15.68 -0.70
N GLY A 245 2.14 14.91 0.39
CA GLY A 245 0.97 14.84 1.26
C GLY A 245 -0.23 14.10 0.68
N VAL A 246 -0.03 13.39 -0.43
CA VAL A 246 -1.06 12.56 -1.09
C VAL A 246 -0.47 11.22 -1.50
N MET A 247 -1.31 10.21 -1.66
CA MET A 247 -0.88 8.88 -2.09
C MET A 247 -1.75 8.40 -3.26
N PRO A 248 -1.16 8.20 -4.46
CA PRO A 248 -1.90 7.63 -5.58
C PRO A 248 -2.21 6.16 -5.32
N LEU A 249 -3.47 5.79 -5.49
CA LEU A 249 -3.92 4.40 -5.36
C LEU A 249 -5.17 4.13 -6.20
N ASP A 250 -5.37 2.87 -6.57
CA ASP A 250 -6.66 2.37 -7.00
C ASP A 250 -7.42 1.88 -5.76
N MET A 251 -8.62 2.43 -5.50
CA MET A 251 -9.40 2.10 -4.30
C MET A 251 -9.64 0.59 -4.21
N PRO A 252 -9.20 -0.09 -3.15
CA PRO A 252 -9.44 -1.52 -3.00
C PRO A 252 -10.90 -1.83 -2.68
N GLU A 253 -11.30 -3.09 -2.94
CA GLU A 253 -12.52 -3.64 -2.34
C GLU A 253 -12.36 -3.81 -0.83
N SER A 254 -13.49 -3.93 -0.11
CA SER A 254 -13.51 -4.21 1.33
C SER A 254 -14.02 -5.62 1.62
N VAL A 255 -13.49 -6.20 2.69
CA VAL A 255 -14.06 -7.38 3.36
C VAL A 255 -14.57 -6.94 4.72
N LEU A 256 -15.86 -7.17 4.99
CA LEU A 256 -16.46 -6.90 6.28
C LEU A 256 -16.37 -8.11 7.18
N VAL A 257 -15.72 -7.95 8.33
CA VAL A 257 -15.76 -8.87 9.46
C VAL A 257 -16.70 -8.33 10.52
N ARG A 258 -17.78 -9.06 10.79
CA ARG A 258 -18.78 -8.67 11.77
C ARG A 258 -18.80 -9.64 12.94
N PHE A 259 -18.37 -9.15 14.11
CA PHE A 259 -18.54 -9.87 15.36
C PHE A 259 -19.98 -9.72 15.87
N LYS A 260 -20.56 -10.78 16.38
CA LYS A 260 -21.94 -10.81 16.93
C LYS A 260 -21.94 -11.42 18.32
N GLY A 261 -22.73 -10.84 19.20
CA GLY A 261 -22.83 -11.27 20.60
C GLY A 261 -21.75 -10.62 21.47
N GLU A 262 -21.48 -11.22 22.61
CA GLU A 262 -20.55 -10.73 23.62
C GLU A 262 -19.34 -11.66 23.76
N MET A 263 -18.21 -11.10 24.11
CA MET A 263 -17.00 -11.84 24.36
C MET A 263 -17.17 -12.71 25.61
N GLN A 264 -17.00 -14.03 25.48
CA GLN A 264 -17.20 -14.95 26.58
C GLN A 264 -16.05 -14.86 27.59
N PRO A 265 -16.28 -15.16 28.88
CA PRO A 265 -15.21 -15.24 29.88
C PRO A 265 -14.07 -16.16 29.44
N GLY A 266 -12.84 -15.69 29.55
CA GLY A 266 -11.62 -16.41 29.16
C GLY A 266 -11.22 -16.22 27.68
N ILE A 267 -12.05 -15.60 26.87
CA ILE A 267 -11.69 -15.20 25.49
C ILE A 267 -10.91 -13.89 25.55
N THR A 268 -9.80 -13.85 24.84
CA THR A 268 -8.92 -12.68 24.72
C THR A 268 -9.04 -12.05 23.33
N LEU A 269 -8.48 -10.89 23.17
CA LEU A 269 -8.42 -10.23 21.86
C LEU A 269 -7.64 -11.08 20.82
N ARG A 270 -6.61 -11.80 21.26
CA ARG A 270 -5.82 -12.70 20.41
C ARG A 270 -6.68 -13.85 19.84
N ASP A 271 -7.66 -14.31 20.59
CA ASP A 271 -8.60 -15.32 20.10
C ASP A 271 -9.49 -14.74 18.99
N LEU A 272 -9.92 -13.48 19.11
CA LEU A 272 -10.67 -12.79 18.06
C LEU A 272 -9.85 -12.62 16.79
N VAL A 273 -8.56 -12.23 16.92
CA VAL A 273 -7.64 -12.15 15.78
C VAL A 273 -7.57 -13.48 15.04
N ASN A 274 -7.38 -14.59 15.77
CA ASN A 274 -7.29 -15.92 15.17
C ASN A 274 -8.63 -16.43 14.62
N ALA A 275 -9.76 -15.95 15.16
CA ALA A 275 -11.08 -16.31 14.68
C ALA A 275 -11.37 -15.79 13.27
N ILE A 276 -10.80 -14.66 12.88
CA ILE A 276 -10.99 -14.08 11.53
C ILE A 276 -10.52 -15.04 10.42
N PRO A 277 -9.23 -15.44 10.35
CA PRO A 277 -8.78 -16.40 9.34
C PRO A 277 -9.40 -17.78 9.52
N TYR A 278 -9.67 -18.21 10.75
CA TYR A 278 -10.32 -19.48 11.01
C TYR A 278 -11.72 -19.54 10.40
N ALA A 279 -12.54 -18.51 10.61
CA ALA A 279 -13.87 -18.43 10.00
C ALA A 279 -13.77 -18.40 8.46
N ALA A 280 -12.82 -17.65 7.89
CA ALA A 280 -12.62 -17.63 6.46
C ALA A 280 -12.19 -18.99 5.88
N ILE A 281 -11.43 -19.78 6.63
CA ILE A 281 -11.09 -21.17 6.26
C ILE A 281 -12.35 -22.05 6.28
N GLN A 282 -13.18 -21.96 7.32
CA GLN A 282 -14.41 -22.73 7.43
C GLN A 282 -15.39 -22.45 6.28
N GLU A 283 -15.45 -21.20 5.82
CA GLU A 283 -16.27 -20.75 4.69
C GLU A 283 -15.61 -21.00 3.32
N GLY A 284 -14.41 -21.60 3.27
CA GLY A 284 -13.69 -21.85 2.02
C GLY A 284 -13.19 -20.59 1.29
N LEU A 285 -13.08 -19.46 2.01
CA LEU A 285 -12.62 -18.17 1.52
C LEU A 285 -11.10 -17.97 1.69
N LEU A 286 -10.50 -18.79 2.54
CA LEU A 286 -9.06 -18.82 2.79
C LEU A 286 -8.58 -20.28 2.78
N THR A 287 -7.46 -20.56 2.11
CA THR A 287 -6.86 -21.90 2.08
C THR A 287 -5.45 -21.87 2.67
N VAL A 288 -5.10 -22.93 3.40
CA VAL A 288 -3.74 -23.14 3.93
C VAL A 288 -2.88 -23.98 2.98
N GLU A 289 -3.48 -24.61 1.97
CA GLU A 289 -2.79 -25.43 0.98
C GLU A 289 -1.88 -24.60 0.07
N LYS A 290 -0.79 -25.22 -0.43
CA LYS A 290 0.17 -24.56 -1.32
C LYS A 290 -0.34 -24.35 -2.75
N LYS A 291 -1.24 -25.22 -3.23
CA LYS A 291 -1.83 -25.13 -4.58
C LYS A 291 -3.28 -24.67 -4.50
N GLY A 292 -3.73 -23.91 -5.51
CA GLY A 292 -5.09 -23.40 -5.57
C GLY A 292 -5.44 -22.40 -4.45
N LYS A 293 -4.46 -21.62 -4.01
CA LYS A 293 -4.63 -20.67 -2.88
C LYS A 293 -5.79 -19.72 -3.10
N LYS A 294 -6.66 -19.64 -2.10
CA LYS A 294 -7.66 -18.59 -1.95
C LYS A 294 -7.28 -17.72 -0.76
N ASN A 295 -7.41 -16.42 -0.90
CA ASN A 295 -7.27 -15.49 0.20
C ASN A 295 -8.20 -14.30 -0.06
N ILE A 296 -9.36 -14.30 0.59
CA ILE A 296 -10.36 -13.24 0.45
C ILE A 296 -9.83 -11.87 0.90
N PHE A 297 -8.83 -11.84 1.78
CA PHE A 297 -8.29 -10.60 2.32
C PHE A 297 -7.22 -9.96 1.43
N ASN A 298 -6.63 -10.73 0.50
CA ASN A 298 -5.53 -10.26 -0.31
C ASN A 298 -5.93 -9.06 -1.18
N GLY A 299 -5.22 -7.93 -1.02
CA GLY A 299 -5.48 -6.69 -1.76
C GLY A 299 -6.78 -5.99 -1.40
N ARG A 300 -7.36 -6.29 -0.23
CA ARG A 300 -8.61 -5.69 0.25
C ARG A 300 -8.45 -4.96 1.57
N VAL A 301 -9.31 -4.00 1.81
CA VAL A 301 -9.45 -3.34 3.11
C VAL A 301 -10.26 -4.27 4.03
N LEU A 302 -9.75 -4.50 5.24
CA LEU A 302 -10.46 -5.20 6.29
C LEU A 302 -11.26 -4.19 7.13
N GLU A 303 -12.57 -4.22 7.03
CA GLU A 303 -13.47 -3.43 7.88
C GLU A 303 -14.02 -4.32 8.99
N ILE A 304 -13.84 -3.92 10.25
CA ILE A 304 -14.22 -4.71 11.43
C ILE A 304 -15.31 -3.97 12.21
N GLU A 305 -16.39 -4.66 12.56
CA GLU A 305 -17.46 -4.11 13.38
C GLU A 305 -17.97 -5.10 14.43
N GLY A 306 -18.76 -4.61 15.38
CA GLY A 306 -19.40 -5.42 16.43
C GLY A 306 -18.60 -5.53 17.72
N LEU A 307 -17.60 -4.67 17.93
CA LEU A 307 -16.76 -4.60 19.12
C LEU A 307 -16.74 -3.16 19.67
N PRO A 308 -17.86 -2.61 20.15
CA PRO A 308 -18.00 -1.18 20.45
C PRO A 308 -17.18 -0.71 21.66
N ASP A 309 -16.79 -1.61 22.55
CA ASP A 309 -16.13 -1.28 23.81
C ASP A 309 -14.59 -1.41 23.74
N LEU A 310 -14.00 -1.65 22.54
CA LEU A 310 -12.56 -1.72 22.39
C LEU A 310 -11.92 -0.36 22.64
N LYS A 311 -10.87 -0.38 23.46
CA LYS A 311 -9.94 0.76 23.57
C LYS A 311 -9.06 0.85 22.32
N VAL A 312 -8.48 2.03 22.06
CA VAL A 312 -7.63 2.24 20.87
C VAL A 312 -6.48 1.24 20.80
N GLU A 313 -5.84 0.94 21.93
CA GLU A 313 -4.75 -0.06 21.98
C GLU A 313 -5.24 -1.47 21.64
N GLN A 314 -6.46 -1.83 22.02
CA GLN A 314 -7.05 -3.11 21.69
C GLN A 314 -7.46 -3.18 20.22
N ALA A 315 -8.02 -2.10 19.69
CA ALA A 315 -8.32 -2.00 18.26
C ALA A 315 -7.02 -2.05 17.41
N PHE A 316 -5.95 -1.42 17.89
CA PHE A 316 -4.64 -1.53 17.26
C PHE A 316 -4.13 -2.98 17.27
N GLU A 317 -4.17 -3.68 18.39
CA GLU A 317 -3.75 -5.09 18.46
C GLU A 317 -4.53 -5.96 17.47
N LEU A 318 -5.86 -5.75 17.38
CA LEU A 318 -6.71 -6.50 16.45
C LEU A 318 -6.35 -6.22 14.98
N SER A 319 -6.12 -4.95 14.62
CA SER A 319 -5.78 -4.56 13.24
C SER A 319 -4.36 -4.95 12.86
N ASP A 320 -3.40 -4.77 13.76
CA ASP A 320 -1.99 -5.10 13.54
C ASP A 320 -1.77 -6.60 13.36
N ALA A 321 -2.34 -7.40 14.26
CA ALA A 321 -2.19 -8.86 14.22
C ALA A 321 -2.99 -9.54 13.09
N SER A 322 -3.85 -8.81 12.38
CA SER A 322 -4.57 -9.29 11.19
C SER A 322 -3.82 -9.01 9.88
N ALA A 323 -2.60 -8.50 9.96
CA ALA A 323 -1.74 -8.18 8.81
C ALA A 323 -1.26 -9.39 8.01
#